data_04d7cdc37f12e8fa3372f4ad1bb24290
#
_entry.id   04d7cdc37f12e8fa3372f4ad1bb24290
#
_cell.length_a   1.000
_cell.length_b   1.000
_cell.length_c   1.000
_cell.angle_alpha   90.00
_cell.angle_beta   90.00
_cell.angle_gamma   90.00
#
_symmetry.space_group_name_H-M   'P 1'
#
loop_
_entity.id
_entity.type
_entity.pdbx_description
1 polymer ?
#
loop_
_entity_poly.entity_id
_entity_poly.type
_entity_poly.pdbx_seq_one_letter_code
_entity_poly.pdbx_strand_id
1 'polypeptide(L)'
;DAYNQLKIDRSLRKVRGLGFFRTVDVQTKQGSTPDQSVVQFDVEEQPTGDFSVGVGYSSIDKTTLSLGIKERNFLGTGRATNFSLSTSDTRTDYRIGITEPYLFDRNLRGGIELFNEKVTETSAEIETQGLATTASFNAARDYYHRFGYRYVSKDTKQESSKATSLTGDEGKTLTESAISYTLGRDTLNNRFDPSEGYLFEAKQDYSGVGGDVNYLRSVLSAKYYKPYLFNSIILGVRGKYGLVDGIDEKVSQSARFALGGRDVRGFDGGGIGPRDDGTDSAVGGNNMYSGSIELISSLGLSDDLGVRWTVFSDFGSVWKTDYPDGVIGANDDKMRQSVGFGFLWDTAIGPLTFYWADAISKTSYDKTKRF
;
A
#
# COMPACT_ATOMS: atom_id res chain seq x y z
N ASP A 1 -31.91 22.81 20.19
CA ASP A 1 -32.50 21.69 19.40
C ASP A 1 -33.46 20.90 20.26
N ALA A 2 -34.51 20.29 19.66
CA ALA A 2 -35.40 19.38 20.37
C ALA A 2 -34.61 18.16 20.88
N TYR A 3 -34.94 17.72 22.10
CA TYR A 3 -34.37 16.52 22.71
C TYR A 3 -34.63 15.29 21.80
N ASN A 4 -33.57 14.53 21.53
CA ASN A 4 -33.63 13.36 20.67
C ASN A 4 -32.65 12.28 21.15
N GLN A 5 -33.16 11.23 21.76
CA GLN A 5 -32.36 10.14 22.31
C GLN A 5 -31.50 9.45 21.25
N LEU A 6 -31.99 9.26 20.02
CA LEU A 6 -31.22 8.62 18.95
C LEU A 6 -30.00 9.45 18.54
N LYS A 7 -30.12 10.81 18.59
CA LYS A 7 -28.98 11.70 18.35
C LYS A 7 -27.95 11.59 19.47
N ILE A 8 -28.40 11.51 20.73
CA ILE A 8 -27.52 11.34 21.91
C ILE A 8 -26.77 10.02 21.81
N ASP A 9 -27.46 8.92 21.55
CA ASP A 9 -26.84 7.61 21.41
C ASP A 9 -25.85 7.55 20.26
N ARG A 10 -26.14 8.25 19.16
CA ARG A 10 -25.21 8.38 18.02
C ARG A 10 -23.98 9.19 18.41
N SER A 11 -24.16 10.26 19.16
CA SER A 11 -23.03 11.09 19.66
C SER A 11 -22.17 10.30 20.65
N LEU A 12 -22.80 9.55 21.57
CA LEU A 12 -22.10 8.68 22.51
C LEU A 12 -21.24 7.64 21.78
N ARG A 13 -21.79 6.96 20.76
CA ARG A 13 -21.02 6.03 19.93
C ARG A 13 -19.86 6.72 19.20
N LYS A 14 -20.06 7.95 18.71
CA LYS A 14 -18.98 8.71 18.07
C LYS A 14 -17.86 9.04 19.06
N VAL A 15 -18.20 9.54 20.24
CA VAL A 15 -17.21 9.90 21.27
C VAL A 15 -16.43 8.66 21.72
N ARG A 16 -17.11 7.54 21.98
CA ARG A 16 -16.45 6.25 22.31
C ARG A 16 -15.57 5.77 21.16
N GLY A 17 -16.01 5.96 19.92
CA GLY A 17 -15.27 5.58 18.71
C GLY A 17 -13.99 6.38 18.47
N LEU A 18 -13.78 7.53 19.12
CA LEU A 18 -12.52 8.30 19.06
C LEU A 18 -11.36 7.53 19.71
N GLY A 19 -11.64 6.67 20.71
CA GLY A 19 -10.63 5.93 21.44
C GLY A 19 -9.73 6.80 22.32
N PHE A 20 -10.19 8.00 22.70
CA PHE A 20 -9.48 8.94 23.57
C PHE A 20 -9.84 8.77 25.05
N PHE A 21 -10.95 8.10 25.32
CA PHE A 21 -11.55 7.97 26.64
C PHE A 21 -11.68 6.52 27.04
N ARG A 22 -11.37 6.24 28.31
CA ARG A 22 -11.56 4.93 28.95
C ARG A 22 -13.03 4.68 29.21
N THR A 23 -13.70 5.70 29.78
CA THR A 23 -15.13 5.68 30.06
C THR A 23 -15.79 6.91 29.44
N VAL A 24 -17.01 6.71 28.94
CA VAL A 24 -17.87 7.80 28.44
C VAL A 24 -19.28 7.51 28.92
N ASP A 25 -19.77 8.30 29.84
CA ASP A 25 -21.11 8.23 30.38
C ASP A 25 -21.92 9.45 29.96
N VAL A 26 -23.23 9.26 29.80
CA VAL A 26 -24.15 10.32 29.42
C VAL A 26 -25.27 10.40 30.44
N GLN A 27 -25.46 11.58 31.00
CA GLN A 27 -26.55 11.89 31.90
C GLN A 27 -27.42 13.00 31.31
N THR A 28 -28.75 12.83 31.43
CA THR A 28 -29.68 13.89 31.08
C THR A 28 -30.20 14.51 32.36
N LYS A 29 -29.97 15.80 32.55
CA LYS A 29 -30.44 16.58 33.69
C LYS A 29 -31.49 17.59 33.24
N GLN A 30 -32.38 17.98 34.14
CA GLN A 30 -33.31 19.07 33.87
C GLN A 30 -32.54 20.38 33.73
N GLY A 31 -32.87 21.18 32.72
CA GLY A 31 -32.29 22.48 32.48
C GLY A 31 -32.85 23.57 33.46
N SER A 32 -32.51 24.81 33.17
CA SER A 32 -32.94 25.96 33.95
C SER A 32 -34.46 26.24 33.89
N THR A 33 -35.12 25.70 32.88
CA THR A 33 -36.57 25.77 32.68
C THR A 33 -37.16 24.36 32.50
N PRO A 34 -38.48 24.14 32.78
CA PRO A 34 -39.10 22.81 32.70
C PRO A 34 -39.07 22.18 31.29
N ASP A 35 -38.93 22.99 30.25
CA ASP A 35 -38.89 22.60 28.83
C ASP A 35 -37.46 22.39 28.30
N GLN A 36 -36.44 22.53 29.15
CA GLN A 36 -35.04 22.35 28.79
C GLN A 36 -34.42 21.11 29.44
N SER A 37 -33.60 20.40 28.68
CA SER A 37 -32.76 19.31 29.16
C SER A 37 -31.31 19.58 28.87
N VAL A 38 -30.44 19.33 29.84
CA VAL A 38 -28.98 19.40 29.70
C VAL A 38 -28.46 17.98 29.53
N VAL A 39 -27.77 17.72 28.44
CA VAL A 39 -27.06 16.46 28.20
C VAL A 39 -25.60 16.64 28.61
N GLN A 40 -25.21 15.95 29.68
CA GLN A 40 -23.85 15.98 30.22
C GLN A 40 -23.11 14.72 29.79
N PHE A 41 -21.91 14.90 29.19
CA PHE A 41 -20.98 13.82 28.90
C PHE A 41 -19.89 13.83 29.96
N ASP A 42 -19.81 12.77 30.74
CA ASP A 42 -18.73 12.56 31.72
C ASP A 42 -17.72 11.61 31.09
N VAL A 43 -16.47 12.07 30.95
CA VAL A 43 -15.41 11.34 30.26
C VAL A 43 -14.18 11.15 31.12
N GLU A 44 -13.54 9.99 31.02
CA GLU A 44 -12.23 9.71 31.63
C GLU A 44 -11.23 9.48 30.51
N GLU A 45 -10.20 10.31 30.44
CA GLU A 45 -9.16 10.20 29.39
C GLU A 45 -8.29 8.95 29.60
N GLN A 46 -7.75 8.43 28.49
CA GLN A 46 -6.77 7.35 28.46
C GLN A 46 -5.57 7.71 27.58
N PRO A 47 -4.42 7.03 27.78
CA PRO A 47 -3.28 7.20 26.88
C PRO A 47 -3.69 6.86 25.44
N THR A 48 -3.31 7.71 24.50
CA THR A 48 -3.66 7.61 23.08
C THR A 48 -2.45 7.31 22.19
N GLY A 49 -1.27 7.26 22.81
CA GLY A 49 -0.02 6.92 22.16
C GLY A 49 0.24 5.42 22.10
N ASP A 50 0.69 4.93 20.94
CA ASP A 50 1.10 3.56 20.70
C ASP A 50 2.57 3.56 20.24
N PHE A 51 3.38 2.68 20.81
CA PHE A 51 4.74 2.39 20.38
C PHE A 51 4.79 0.94 19.90
N SER A 52 5.38 0.71 18.75
CA SER A 52 5.54 -0.63 18.18
C SER A 52 6.96 -0.88 17.69
N VAL A 53 7.46 -2.07 17.97
CA VAL A 53 8.70 -2.61 17.41
C VAL A 53 8.34 -3.95 16.78
N GLY A 54 8.75 -4.14 15.54
CA GLY A 54 8.50 -5.37 14.82
C GLY A 54 9.76 -5.90 14.15
N VAL A 55 9.90 -7.20 14.13
CA VAL A 55 10.88 -7.92 13.33
C VAL A 55 10.12 -8.89 12.44
N GLY A 56 10.32 -8.79 11.14
CA GLY A 56 9.72 -9.69 10.16
C GLY A 56 10.80 -10.38 9.33
N TYR A 57 10.44 -11.48 8.75
CA TYR A 57 11.24 -12.14 7.72
C TYR A 57 10.35 -12.57 6.57
N SER A 58 10.82 -12.32 5.37
CA SER A 58 10.22 -12.81 4.12
C SER A 58 11.32 -13.36 3.22
N SER A 59 11.03 -14.42 2.51
CA SER A 59 11.98 -14.94 1.51
C SER A 59 12.27 -13.91 0.40
N ILE A 60 11.39 -12.93 0.22
CA ILE A 60 11.50 -11.86 -0.77
C ILE A 60 12.32 -10.69 -0.22
N ASP A 61 11.90 -10.11 0.92
CA ASP A 61 12.48 -8.88 1.47
C ASP A 61 13.58 -9.13 2.52
N LYS A 62 13.78 -10.42 2.88
CA LYS A 62 14.71 -10.84 3.95
C LYS A 62 14.28 -10.32 5.32
N THR A 63 15.21 -10.01 6.18
CA THR A 63 14.92 -9.49 7.52
C THR A 63 14.45 -8.05 7.44
N THR A 64 13.31 -7.75 8.05
CA THR A 64 12.76 -6.41 8.15
C THR A 64 12.65 -6.01 9.61
N LEU A 65 13.21 -4.86 9.97
CA LEU A 65 13.01 -4.20 11.26
C LEU A 65 12.05 -3.04 11.09
N SER A 66 11.08 -2.91 11.98
CA SER A 66 10.10 -1.83 11.96
C SER A 66 9.97 -1.19 13.33
N LEU A 67 9.93 0.14 13.34
CA LEU A 67 9.62 0.95 14.51
C LEU A 67 8.44 1.84 14.16
N GLY A 68 7.47 1.95 15.05
CA GLY A 68 6.31 2.81 14.86
C GLY A 68 5.98 3.57 16.14
N ILE A 69 5.71 4.85 16.00
CA ILE A 69 5.15 5.70 17.06
C ILE A 69 3.89 6.32 16.48
N LYS A 70 2.78 6.16 17.16
CA LYS A 70 1.52 6.74 16.75
C LYS A 70 0.86 7.40 17.95
N GLU A 71 0.48 8.66 17.80
CA GLU A 71 -0.33 9.37 18.76
C GLU A 71 -1.66 9.75 18.09
N ARG A 72 -2.78 9.31 18.67
CA ARG A 72 -4.12 9.49 18.09
C ARG A 72 -4.76 10.83 18.46
N ASN A 73 -4.28 11.46 19.53
CA ASN A 73 -4.80 12.72 20.03
C ASN A 73 -3.66 13.68 20.38
N PHE A 74 -2.87 14.03 19.37
CA PHE A 74 -1.68 14.84 19.53
C PHE A 74 -2.01 16.20 20.19
N LEU A 75 -1.41 16.41 21.37
CA LEU A 75 -1.64 17.59 22.22
C LEU A 75 -3.13 17.86 22.54
N GLY A 76 -3.97 16.83 22.58
CA GLY A 76 -5.40 16.97 22.87
C GLY A 76 -6.24 17.58 21.74
N THR A 77 -5.66 17.72 20.54
CA THR A 77 -6.31 18.40 19.39
C THR A 77 -7.20 17.49 18.54
N GLY A 78 -7.28 16.20 18.85
CA GLY A 78 -7.98 15.21 18.03
C GLY A 78 -7.23 14.80 16.75
N ARG A 79 -6.06 15.38 16.48
CA ARG A 79 -5.20 15.04 15.34
C ARG A 79 -4.35 13.83 15.65
N ALA A 80 -4.18 12.98 14.66
CA ALA A 80 -3.28 11.85 14.77
C ALA A 80 -1.91 12.19 14.16
N THR A 81 -0.83 11.84 14.86
CA THR A 81 0.52 11.87 14.30
C THR A 81 1.08 10.45 14.24
N ASN A 82 1.93 10.21 13.27
CA ASN A 82 2.66 8.95 13.14
C ASN A 82 4.10 9.21 12.74
N PHE A 83 4.97 8.42 13.31
CA PHE A 83 6.34 8.22 12.85
C PHE A 83 6.54 6.74 12.58
N SER A 84 7.13 6.40 11.44
CA SER A 84 7.49 5.01 11.13
C SER A 84 8.87 4.95 10.49
N LEU A 85 9.62 3.94 10.88
CA LEU A 85 10.87 3.51 10.29
C LEU A 85 10.73 2.04 9.96
N SER A 86 11.02 1.66 8.72
CA SER A 86 11.14 0.26 8.32
C SER A 86 12.43 0.10 7.52
N THR A 87 13.23 -0.89 7.87
CA THR A 87 14.49 -1.18 7.14
C THR A 87 14.63 -2.67 6.88
N SER A 88 15.08 -3.00 5.69
CA SER A 88 15.42 -4.35 5.24
C SER A 88 16.68 -4.31 4.37
N ASP A 89 17.11 -5.46 3.85
CA ASP A 89 18.29 -5.54 2.96
C ASP A 89 18.09 -4.74 1.67
N THR A 90 16.84 -4.61 1.22
CA THR A 90 16.52 -3.99 -0.08
C THR A 90 15.81 -2.65 0.04
N ARG A 91 15.34 -2.26 1.24
CA ARG A 91 14.55 -1.05 1.40
C ARG A 91 14.70 -0.45 2.79
N THR A 92 14.84 0.88 2.82
CA THR A 92 14.72 1.68 4.04
C THR A 92 13.68 2.78 3.81
N ASP A 93 12.74 2.94 4.74
CA ASP A 93 11.60 3.86 4.63
C ASP A 93 11.42 4.61 5.95
N TYR A 94 11.44 5.93 5.89
CA TYR A 94 11.15 6.85 7.00
C TYR A 94 9.93 7.68 6.67
N ARG A 95 8.95 7.70 7.56
CA ARG A 95 7.74 8.52 7.39
C ARG A 95 7.39 9.25 8.67
N ILE A 96 6.99 10.50 8.53
CA ILE A 96 6.36 11.28 9.58
C ILE A 96 5.13 11.96 9.02
N GLY A 97 4.01 11.83 9.70
CA GLY A 97 2.75 12.36 9.23
C GLY A 97 1.86 12.92 10.31
N ILE A 98 0.98 13.82 9.91
CA ILE A 98 -0.12 14.33 10.70
C ILE A 98 -1.42 14.16 9.92
N THR A 99 -2.46 13.73 10.61
CA THR A 99 -3.79 13.53 10.04
C THR A 99 -4.84 14.24 10.89
N GLU A 100 -5.62 15.10 10.24
CA GLU A 100 -6.83 15.70 10.78
C GLU A 100 -8.03 14.88 10.33
N PRO A 101 -8.73 14.18 11.23
CA PRO A 101 -9.86 13.31 10.86
C PRO A 101 -11.11 14.08 10.44
N TYR A 102 -11.25 15.34 10.84
CA TYR A 102 -12.42 16.19 10.60
C TYR A 102 -12.05 17.57 10.07
N LEU A 103 -11.36 17.60 8.94
CA LEU A 103 -10.91 18.85 8.32
C LEU A 103 -12.11 19.79 8.06
N PHE A 104 -12.02 21.04 8.55
CA PHE A 104 -13.09 22.05 8.51
C PHE A 104 -14.39 21.59 9.22
N ASP A 105 -14.27 20.81 10.31
CA ASP A 105 -15.40 20.24 11.06
C ASP A 105 -16.36 19.39 10.21
N ARG A 106 -15.86 18.84 9.10
CA ARG A 106 -16.60 17.97 8.19
C ARG A 106 -16.08 16.54 8.25
N ASN A 107 -16.84 15.61 7.74
CA ASN A 107 -16.40 14.21 7.55
C ASN A 107 -15.42 14.12 6.35
N LEU A 108 -14.38 14.91 6.42
CA LEU A 108 -13.29 15.01 5.46
C LEU A 108 -11.97 14.81 6.23
N ARG A 109 -11.26 13.74 5.94
CA ARG A 109 -9.95 13.49 6.53
C ARG A 109 -8.88 14.15 5.69
N GLY A 110 -8.04 14.97 6.31
CA GLY A 110 -6.86 15.59 5.70
C GLY A 110 -5.57 15.02 6.28
N GLY A 111 -4.54 14.84 5.47
CA GLY A 111 -3.24 14.35 5.93
C GLY A 111 -2.08 15.05 5.22
N ILE A 112 -0.98 15.18 5.94
CA ILE A 112 0.32 15.63 5.41
C ILE A 112 1.35 14.62 5.88
N GLU A 113 2.19 14.14 4.98
CA GLU A 113 3.27 13.19 5.25
C GLU A 113 4.56 13.64 4.59
N LEU A 114 5.64 13.63 5.34
CA LEU A 114 7.02 13.72 4.84
C LEU A 114 7.61 12.32 4.86
N PHE A 115 8.33 11.95 3.83
CA PHE A 115 8.94 10.64 3.72
C PHE A 115 10.29 10.68 3.01
N ASN A 116 11.12 9.71 3.35
CA ASN A 116 12.32 9.33 2.63
C ASN A 116 12.31 7.82 2.46
N GLU A 117 12.41 7.38 1.24
CA GLU A 117 12.43 5.97 0.86
C GLU A 117 13.69 5.70 0.03
N LYS A 118 14.47 4.73 0.45
CA LYS A 118 15.61 4.21 -0.27
C LYS A 118 15.33 2.77 -0.67
N VAL A 119 15.38 2.49 -1.97
CA VAL A 119 15.21 1.15 -2.54
C VAL A 119 16.50 0.75 -3.23
N THR A 120 17.04 -0.41 -2.86
CA THR A 120 18.21 -0.99 -3.49
C THR A 120 17.75 -2.16 -4.36
N GLU A 121 17.79 -1.97 -5.67
CA GLU A 121 17.55 -3.01 -6.67
C GLU A 121 18.86 -3.61 -7.16
N THR A 122 18.80 -4.69 -7.94
CA THR A 122 20.01 -5.39 -8.43
C THR A 122 20.96 -4.50 -9.24
N SER A 123 20.42 -3.45 -9.86
CA SER A 123 21.18 -2.56 -10.78
C SER A 123 21.17 -1.09 -10.40
N ALA A 124 20.36 -0.69 -9.41
CA ALA A 124 20.20 0.71 -9.05
C ALA A 124 19.83 0.88 -7.57
N GLU A 125 20.30 1.97 -6.99
CA GLU A 125 19.80 2.50 -5.72
C GLU A 125 18.98 3.74 -6.04
N ILE A 126 17.71 3.73 -5.62
CA ILE A 126 16.78 4.84 -5.83
C ILE A 126 16.42 5.43 -4.47
N GLU A 127 16.80 6.68 -4.26
CA GLU A 127 16.39 7.44 -3.10
C GLU A 127 15.28 8.42 -3.50
N THR A 128 14.14 8.32 -2.81
CA THR A 128 12.97 9.17 -3.02
C THR A 128 12.63 9.90 -1.75
N GLN A 129 12.70 11.20 -1.74
CA GLN A 129 12.29 12.03 -0.62
C GLN A 129 11.17 12.98 -1.05
N GLY A 130 10.21 13.25 -0.16
CA GLY A 130 9.12 14.09 -0.57
C GLY A 130 8.08 14.39 0.48
N LEU A 131 7.11 15.17 0.01
CA LEU A 131 5.91 15.58 0.71
C LEU A 131 4.70 14.98 -0.01
N ALA A 132 3.78 14.41 0.75
CA ALA A 132 2.48 14.00 0.26
C ALA A 132 1.37 14.67 1.10
N THR A 133 0.35 15.16 0.43
CA THR A 133 -0.88 15.62 1.09
C THR A 133 -2.05 14.79 0.59
N THR A 134 -3.00 14.53 1.45
CA THR A 134 -4.19 13.74 1.11
C THR A 134 -5.45 14.37 1.68
N ALA A 135 -6.54 14.27 0.94
CA ALA A 135 -7.88 14.56 1.41
C ALA A 135 -8.81 13.42 1.02
N SER A 136 -9.55 12.86 1.97
CA SER A 136 -10.41 11.71 1.71
C SER A 136 -11.73 11.78 2.46
N PHE A 137 -12.80 11.33 1.83
CA PHE A 137 -14.12 11.22 2.43
C PHE A 137 -14.87 9.99 1.92
N ASN A 138 -15.82 9.52 2.71
CA ASN A 138 -16.72 8.45 2.32
C ASN A 138 -17.99 9.05 1.71
N ALA A 139 -18.24 8.76 0.43
CA ALA A 139 -19.45 9.20 -0.27
C ALA A 139 -20.67 8.35 0.11
N ALA A 140 -20.45 7.06 0.39
CA ALA A 140 -21.43 6.12 0.89
C ALA A 140 -20.74 5.13 1.85
N ARG A 141 -21.49 4.17 2.40
CA ARG A 141 -21.00 3.27 3.46
C ARG A 141 -19.63 2.66 3.16
N ASP A 142 -19.43 2.12 1.97
CA ASP A 142 -18.21 1.37 1.61
C ASP A 142 -17.39 2.08 0.53
N TYR A 143 -17.89 3.23 0.02
CA TYR A 143 -17.25 3.99 -1.05
C TYR A 143 -16.48 5.18 -0.50
N TYR A 144 -15.26 5.35 -0.95
CA TYR A 144 -14.43 6.48 -0.58
C TYR A 144 -13.79 7.14 -1.80
N HIS A 145 -13.58 8.44 -1.66
CA HIS A 145 -12.81 9.26 -2.57
C HIS A 145 -11.55 9.73 -1.84
N ARG A 146 -10.41 9.66 -2.52
CA ARG A 146 -9.15 10.18 -2.01
C ARG A 146 -8.51 11.03 -3.09
N PHE A 147 -8.21 12.25 -2.75
CA PHE A 147 -7.40 13.17 -3.53
C PHE A 147 -6.03 13.26 -2.88
N GLY A 148 -5.00 13.35 -3.68
CA GLY A 148 -3.63 13.50 -3.20
C GLY A 148 -2.86 14.50 -4.05
N TYR A 149 -1.87 15.12 -3.43
CA TYR A 149 -0.81 15.83 -4.11
C TYR A 149 0.51 15.32 -3.57
N ARG A 150 1.46 15.07 -4.45
CA ARG A 150 2.79 14.59 -4.11
C ARG A 150 3.84 15.43 -4.81
N TYR A 151 4.81 15.89 -4.04
CA TYR A 151 6.02 16.51 -4.55
C TYR A 151 7.21 15.69 -4.06
N VAL A 152 7.96 15.11 -4.97
CA VAL A 152 9.08 14.23 -4.65
C VAL A 152 10.32 14.57 -5.46
N SER A 153 11.48 14.35 -4.86
CA SER A 153 12.76 14.34 -5.50
C SER A 153 13.27 12.90 -5.52
N LYS A 154 13.65 12.40 -6.70
CA LYS A 154 14.18 11.05 -6.90
C LYS A 154 15.62 11.15 -7.38
N ASP A 155 16.53 10.57 -6.62
CA ASP A 155 17.93 10.42 -6.97
C ASP A 155 18.19 8.96 -7.34
N THR A 156 18.63 8.71 -8.55
CA THR A 156 18.92 7.35 -9.04
C THR A 156 20.42 7.19 -9.18
N LYS A 157 21.02 6.41 -8.27
CA LYS A 157 22.43 6.00 -8.32
C LYS A 157 22.50 4.60 -8.90
N GLN A 158 23.24 4.44 -9.97
CA GLN A 158 23.44 3.12 -10.57
C GLN A 158 24.83 2.57 -10.21
N GLU A 159 24.92 1.25 -10.03
CA GLU A 159 26.21 0.58 -10.03
C GLU A 159 26.74 0.54 -11.48
N SER A 160 27.87 1.17 -11.71
CA SER A 160 28.45 1.49 -13.03
C SER A 160 28.62 0.31 -14.00
N SER A 161 28.54 -0.94 -13.54
CA SER A 161 28.67 -2.14 -14.37
C SER A 161 27.35 -2.73 -14.87
N LYS A 162 26.22 -2.25 -14.36
CA LYS A 162 24.87 -2.79 -14.66
C LYS A 162 23.87 -1.69 -15.05
N ALA A 163 24.36 -0.48 -15.19
CA ALA A 163 23.56 0.68 -15.54
C ALA A 163 23.07 0.60 -16.97
N THR A 164 21.76 0.81 -17.19
CA THR A 164 21.24 1.01 -18.54
C THR A 164 21.33 2.49 -18.92
N SER A 165 22.11 2.82 -19.92
CA SER A 165 22.16 4.19 -20.48
C SER A 165 20.93 4.53 -21.33
N LEU A 166 20.02 3.57 -21.55
CA LEU A 166 18.88 3.71 -22.45
C LEU A 166 17.85 4.73 -21.97
N THR A 167 17.70 4.88 -20.66
CA THR A 167 16.64 5.75 -20.11
C THR A 167 17.07 7.17 -19.87
N GLY A 168 18.39 7.45 -19.82
CA GLY A 168 18.94 8.77 -19.59
C GLY A 168 18.68 9.38 -18.21
N ASP A 169 18.10 8.60 -17.27
CA ASP A 169 17.77 9.05 -15.90
C ASP A 169 18.96 8.86 -14.93
N GLU A 170 20.04 8.26 -15.41
CA GLU A 170 21.23 7.95 -14.61
C GLU A 170 21.91 9.18 -14.05
N GLY A 171 22.21 9.14 -12.76
CA GLY A 171 22.92 10.21 -12.06
C GLY A 171 22.17 11.52 -12.04
N LYS A 172 20.87 11.51 -12.37
CA LYS A 172 20.01 12.69 -12.32
C LYS A 172 19.11 12.63 -11.10
N THR A 173 18.96 13.78 -10.49
CA THR A 173 17.90 14.03 -9.53
C THR A 173 16.71 14.56 -10.32
N LEU A 174 15.61 13.79 -10.36
CA LEU A 174 14.37 14.18 -11.03
C LEU A 174 13.34 14.59 -10.01
N THR A 175 12.68 15.70 -10.24
CA THR A 175 11.54 16.16 -9.44
C THR A 175 10.23 15.74 -10.10
N GLU A 176 9.30 15.26 -9.28
CA GLU A 176 7.95 14.88 -9.70
C GLU A 176 6.92 15.65 -8.87
N SER A 177 5.98 16.30 -9.53
CA SER A 177 4.85 17.00 -8.93
C SER A 177 3.57 16.43 -9.51
N ALA A 178 2.83 15.66 -8.69
CA ALA A 178 1.71 14.87 -9.18
C ALA A 178 0.45 15.07 -8.33
N ILE A 179 -0.69 15.18 -9.00
CA ILE A 179 -2.02 15.12 -8.41
C ILE A 179 -2.54 13.69 -8.60
N SER A 180 -3.17 13.15 -7.58
CA SER A 180 -3.78 11.82 -7.63
C SER A 180 -5.26 11.85 -7.24
N TYR A 181 -6.02 10.96 -7.86
CA TYR A 181 -7.38 10.66 -7.48
C TYR A 181 -7.57 9.16 -7.37
N THR A 182 -8.21 8.73 -6.28
CA THR A 182 -8.59 7.32 -6.08
C THR A 182 -10.07 7.24 -5.74
N LEU A 183 -10.79 6.43 -6.49
CA LEU A 183 -12.11 5.94 -6.15
C LEU A 183 -11.97 4.51 -5.66
N GLY A 184 -12.48 4.23 -4.45
CA GLY A 184 -12.40 2.90 -3.89
C GLY A 184 -13.74 2.43 -3.30
N ARG A 185 -13.90 1.10 -3.27
CA ARG A 185 -14.94 0.42 -2.50
C ARG A 185 -14.30 -0.68 -1.68
N ASP A 186 -14.50 -0.62 -0.37
CA ASP A 186 -13.86 -1.50 0.60
C ASP A 186 -14.90 -2.13 1.52
N THR A 187 -15.04 -3.44 1.41
CA THR A 187 -15.91 -4.29 2.25
C THR A 187 -15.11 -5.36 3.00
N LEU A 188 -13.77 -5.28 2.96
CA LEU A 188 -12.91 -6.24 3.66
C LEU A 188 -13.18 -6.18 5.17
N ASN A 189 -13.31 -7.34 5.79
CA ASN A 189 -13.45 -7.46 7.24
C ASN A 189 -12.19 -7.02 8.00
N ASN A 190 -11.01 -7.24 7.42
CA ASN A 190 -9.71 -6.79 7.92
C ASN A 190 -8.81 -6.39 6.73
N ARG A 191 -8.12 -5.24 6.81
CA ARG A 191 -7.23 -4.78 5.73
C ARG A 191 -5.85 -5.44 5.74
N PHE A 192 -5.39 -5.88 6.92
CA PHE A 192 -4.07 -6.50 7.09
C PHE A 192 -4.10 -8.01 6.85
N ASP A 193 -5.15 -8.66 7.35
CA ASP A 193 -5.37 -10.10 7.21
C ASP A 193 -6.83 -10.36 6.81
N PRO A 194 -7.17 -10.15 5.54
CA PRO A 194 -8.53 -10.28 5.05
C PRO A 194 -8.92 -11.75 4.88
N SER A 195 -10.09 -12.12 5.40
CA SER A 195 -10.69 -13.43 5.20
C SER A 195 -12.01 -13.39 4.43
N GLU A 196 -12.65 -12.20 4.37
CA GLU A 196 -13.94 -12.00 3.72
C GLU A 196 -14.07 -10.59 3.15
N GLY A 197 -14.82 -10.45 2.06
CA GLY A 197 -15.12 -9.18 1.43
C GLY A 197 -14.28 -8.89 0.19
N TYR A 198 -14.34 -7.65 -0.27
CA TYR A 198 -13.56 -7.21 -1.43
C TYR A 198 -13.12 -5.76 -1.27
N LEU A 199 -12.03 -5.44 -1.95
CA LEU A 199 -11.51 -4.10 -2.16
C LEU A 199 -11.36 -3.88 -3.67
N PHE A 200 -11.95 -2.82 -4.18
CA PHE A 200 -11.73 -2.33 -5.53
C PHE A 200 -11.21 -0.90 -5.45
N GLU A 201 -10.16 -0.58 -6.20
CA GLU A 201 -9.61 0.77 -6.32
C GLU A 201 -9.31 1.10 -7.78
N ALA A 202 -9.75 2.27 -8.21
CA ALA A 202 -9.33 2.92 -9.45
C ALA A 202 -8.54 4.17 -9.09
N LYS A 203 -7.26 4.18 -9.42
CA LYS A 203 -6.34 5.28 -9.12
C LYS A 203 -5.83 5.90 -10.40
N GLN A 204 -5.80 7.22 -10.45
CA GLN A 204 -5.19 8.00 -11.51
C GLN A 204 -4.22 9.02 -10.92
N ASP A 205 -3.01 9.05 -11.46
CA ASP A 205 -1.97 10.01 -11.12
C ASP A 205 -1.66 10.85 -12.37
N TYR A 206 -1.71 12.16 -12.22
CA TYR A 206 -1.27 13.12 -13.23
C TYR A 206 -0.04 13.84 -12.70
N SER A 207 1.12 13.58 -13.28
CA SER A 207 2.36 14.31 -13.07
C SER A 207 2.53 15.32 -14.20
N GLY A 208 2.83 16.57 -13.88
CA GLY A 208 2.90 17.67 -14.83
C GLY A 208 2.46 19.01 -14.24
N VAL A 209 2.32 19.06 -12.92
CA VAL A 209 2.00 20.31 -12.18
C VAL A 209 3.28 21.06 -11.80
N GLY A 210 4.33 20.84 -12.54
CA GLY A 210 5.71 21.29 -12.28
C GLY A 210 6.61 20.09 -11.99
N GLY A 211 7.94 20.31 -12.05
CA GLY A 211 8.94 19.23 -11.95
C GLY A 211 9.42 18.77 -13.33
N ASP A 212 10.20 17.71 -13.34
CA ASP A 212 10.95 17.23 -14.51
C ASP A 212 10.28 16.03 -15.20
N VAL A 213 9.16 15.51 -14.64
CA VAL A 213 8.55 14.27 -15.10
C VAL A 213 7.06 14.47 -15.35
N ASN A 214 6.61 14.22 -16.58
CA ASN A 214 5.22 14.43 -17.01
C ASN A 214 4.61 13.12 -17.52
N TYR A 215 3.58 12.65 -16.86
CA TYR A 215 2.87 11.44 -17.25
C TYR A 215 1.44 11.38 -16.73
N LEU A 216 0.63 10.55 -17.36
CA LEU A 216 -0.65 10.09 -16.86
C LEU A 216 -0.58 8.60 -16.55
N ARG A 217 -0.79 8.22 -15.29
CA ARG A 217 -0.73 6.83 -14.83
C ARG A 217 -2.08 6.41 -14.26
N SER A 218 -2.63 5.33 -14.78
CA SER A 218 -3.88 4.75 -14.35
C SER A 218 -3.65 3.34 -13.82
N VAL A 219 -4.19 3.05 -12.62
CA VAL A 219 -4.08 1.74 -11.99
C VAL A 219 -5.46 1.30 -11.49
N LEU A 220 -5.90 0.13 -11.93
CA LEU A 220 -7.03 -0.59 -11.37
C LEU A 220 -6.52 -1.73 -10.49
N SER A 221 -7.07 -1.88 -9.31
CA SER A 221 -6.76 -3.00 -8.43
C SER A 221 -8.02 -3.59 -7.82
N ALA A 222 -8.03 -4.89 -7.67
CA ALA A 222 -9.11 -5.63 -7.04
C ALA A 222 -8.56 -6.72 -6.13
N LYS A 223 -9.21 -6.90 -4.97
CA LYS A 223 -8.97 -8.00 -4.05
C LYS A 223 -10.32 -8.58 -3.66
N TYR A 224 -10.42 -9.88 -3.58
CA TYR A 224 -11.60 -10.60 -3.16
C TYR A 224 -11.21 -11.75 -2.26
N TYR A 225 -11.87 -11.88 -1.12
CA TYR A 225 -11.65 -12.96 -0.16
C TYR A 225 -12.98 -13.59 0.22
N LYS A 226 -13.01 -14.89 0.27
CA LYS A 226 -14.18 -15.64 0.68
C LYS A 226 -13.80 -16.92 1.43
N PRO A 227 -14.38 -17.13 2.61
CA PRO A 227 -14.18 -18.36 3.34
C PRO A 227 -15.04 -19.50 2.75
N TYR A 228 -14.47 -20.70 2.75
CA TYR A 228 -15.08 -21.96 2.34
C TYR A 228 -14.87 -23.04 3.40
N LEU A 229 -15.55 -24.18 3.24
CA LEU A 229 -15.44 -25.36 4.10
C LEU A 229 -15.50 -25.00 5.60
N PHE A 230 -16.61 -24.39 6.01
CA PHE A 230 -16.83 -23.94 7.41
C PHE A 230 -15.75 -23.00 7.93
N ASN A 231 -15.29 -22.05 7.09
CA ASN A 231 -14.24 -21.09 7.36
C ASN A 231 -12.82 -21.67 7.49
N SER A 232 -12.64 -22.95 7.16
CA SER A 232 -11.32 -23.57 7.28
C SER A 232 -10.35 -23.20 6.14
N ILE A 233 -10.89 -22.81 4.97
CA ILE A 233 -10.09 -22.39 3.81
C ILE A 233 -10.59 -21.04 3.33
N ILE A 234 -9.67 -20.10 3.14
CA ILE A 234 -9.95 -18.78 2.58
C ILE A 234 -9.45 -18.79 1.13
N LEU A 235 -10.34 -18.51 0.19
CA LEU A 235 -9.98 -18.18 -1.19
C LEU A 235 -9.66 -16.70 -1.27
N GLY A 236 -8.43 -16.36 -1.65
CA GLY A 236 -7.99 -15.02 -2.00
C GLY A 236 -7.79 -14.90 -3.51
N VAL A 237 -8.35 -13.86 -4.12
CA VAL A 237 -8.12 -13.50 -5.52
C VAL A 237 -7.68 -12.05 -5.57
N ARG A 238 -6.56 -11.78 -6.24
CA ARG A 238 -6.04 -10.43 -6.43
C ARG A 238 -5.78 -10.17 -7.89
N GLY A 239 -6.04 -8.94 -8.33
CA GLY A 239 -5.76 -8.51 -9.69
C GLY A 239 -5.33 -7.03 -9.71
N LYS A 240 -4.43 -6.69 -10.62
CA LYS A 240 -3.96 -5.33 -10.84
C LYS A 240 -3.74 -5.12 -12.34
N TYR A 241 -4.13 -3.98 -12.84
CA TYR A 241 -3.91 -3.55 -14.21
C TYR A 241 -3.40 -2.11 -14.20
N GLY A 242 -2.36 -1.82 -14.93
CA GLY A 242 -1.72 -0.51 -14.95
C GLY A 242 -1.35 -0.06 -16.34
N LEU A 243 -1.54 1.23 -16.58
CA LEU A 243 -1.11 1.95 -17.78
C LEU A 243 -0.41 3.23 -17.35
N VAL A 244 0.66 3.59 -18.06
CA VAL A 244 1.32 4.89 -17.94
C VAL A 244 1.68 5.39 -19.34
N ASP A 245 1.34 6.64 -19.61
CA ASP A 245 1.70 7.32 -20.85
C ASP A 245 2.38 8.65 -20.51
N GLY A 246 3.49 8.95 -21.19
CA GLY A 246 4.18 10.21 -21.07
C GLY A 246 3.39 11.34 -21.74
N ILE A 247 3.50 12.55 -21.20
CA ILE A 247 2.88 13.75 -21.75
C ILE A 247 4.00 14.59 -22.35
N ASP A 248 3.99 14.68 -23.68
CA ASP A 248 5.00 15.40 -24.50
C ASP A 248 6.45 14.89 -24.32
N GLU A 249 6.65 13.80 -23.57
CA GLU A 249 7.96 13.20 -23.32
C GLU A 249 7.86 11.68 -23.10
N LYS A 250 8.99 10.99 -23.12
CA LYS A 250 9.07 9.57 -22.80
C LYS A 250 8.87 9.35 -21.30
N VAL A 251 8.18 8.27 -20.95
CA VAL A 251 8.00 7.90 -19.54
C VAL A 251 9.35 7.61 -18.90
N SER A 252 9.67 8.28 -17.78
CA SER A 252 10.88 8.00 -17.02
C SER A 252 10.86 6.58 -16.45
N GLN A 253 12.02 5.97 -16.25
CA GLN A 253 12.13 4.61 -15.71
C GLN A 253 11.42 4.49 -14.35
N SER A 254 11.51 5.52 -13.52
CA SER A 254 10.90 5.56 -12.19
C SER A 254 9.37 5.61 -12.19
N ALA A 255 8.74 5.99 -13.31
CA ALA A 255 7.29 6.03 -13.47
C ALA A 255 6.72 4.74 -14.09
N ARG A 256 7.57 3.89 -14.72
CA ARG A 256 7.16 2.63 -15.33
C ARG A 256 6.82 1.56 -14.32
N PHE A 257 6.18 0.52 -14.81
CA PHE A 257 5.88 -0.65 -14.00
C PHE A 257 7.03 -1.65 -14.04
N ALA A 258 7.32 -2.25 -12.89
CA ALA A 258 8.16 -3.41 -12.74
C ALA A 258 7.32 -4.55 -12.14
N LEU A 259 7.59 -5.79 -12.50
CA LEU A 259 6.82 -6.95 -12.06
C LEU A 259 7.73 -8.11 -11.66
N GLY A 260 7.31 -8.87 -10.67
CA GLY A 260 8.04 -9.96 -10.03
C GLY A 260 8.02 -9.81 -8.52
N GLY A 261 8.79 -10.60 -7.80
CA GLY A 261 8.86 -10.56 -6.35
C GLY A 261 7.49 -10.80 -5.69
N ARG A 262 6.93 -9.79 -5.03
CA ARG A 262 5.65 -9.90 -4.30
C ARG A 262 4.42 -9.97 -5.21
N ASP A 263 4.48 -9.35 -6.39
CA ASP A 263 3.33 -9.33 -7.31
C ASP A 263 3.19 -10.64 -8.08
N VAL A 264 4.32 -11.26 -8.46
CA VAL A 264 4.38 -12.59 -9.08
C VAL A 264 5.53 -13.37 -8.45
N ARG A 265 5.23 -14.17 -7.44
CA ARG A 265 6.20 -14.99 -6.70
C ARG A 265 6.83 -16.02 -7.66
N GLY A 266 8.06 -16.41 -7.43
CA GLY A 266 8.82 -17.29 -8.36
C GLY A 266 9.66 -16.51 -9.40
N PHE A 267 9.51 -15.18 -9.45
CA PHE A 267 10.35 -14.26 -10.23
C PHE A 267 11.05 -13.26 -9.32
N ASP A 268 12.22 -12.81 -9.70
CA ASP A 268 12.91 -11.71 -8.99
C ASP A 268 12.11 -10.42 -9.06
N GLY A 269 12.39 -9.46 -8.18
CA GLY A 269 11.89 -8.09 -8.31
C GLY A 269 12.34 -7.48 -9.64
N GLY A 270 11.38 -7.01 -10.48
CA GLY A 270 11.69 -6.58 -11.84
C GLY A 270 12.13 -7.73 -12.77
N GLY A 271 11.92 -8.98 -12.38
CA GLY A 271 12.33 -10.16 -13.14
C GLY A 271 11.49 -10.44 -14.39
N ILE A 272 10.32 -9.80 -14.50
CA ILE A 272 9.40 -9.93 -15.64
C ILE A 272 9.41 -8.62 -16.43
N GLY A 273 9.48 -8.73 -17.76
CA GLY A 273 9.26 -7.60 -18.67
C GLY A 273 10.53 -7.12 -19.39
N PRO A 274 10.47 -5.91 -19.99
CA PRO A 274 11.54 -5.37 -20.83
C PRO A 274 12.87 -5.24 -20.09
N ARG A 275 13.95 -5.64 -20.75
CA ARG A 275 15.32 -5.60 -20.24
C ARG A 275 16.26 -4.99 -21.24
N ASP A 276 17.29 -4.30 -20.77
CA ASP A 276 18.39 -3.81 -21.58
C ASP A 276 19.19 -4.99 -22.15
N ASP A 277 19.40 -5.01 -23.46
CA ASP A 277 20.13 -6.09 -24.15
C ASP A 277 21.61 -6.14 -23.76
N GLY A 278 22.21 -4.99 -23.48
CA GLY A 278 23.63 -4.88 -23.14
C GLY A 278 23.94 -5.19 -21.67
N THR A 279 23.08 -4.76 -20.74
CA THR A 279 23.33 -4.85 -19.28
C THR A 279 22.44 -5.87 -18.57
N ASP A 280 21.45 -6.42 -19.27
CA ASP A 280 20.44 -7.33 -18.69
C ASP A 280 19.63 -6.72 -17.52
N SER A 281 19.64 -5.40 -17.40
CA SER A 281 18.91 -4.68 -16.35
C SER A 281 17.44 -4.50 -16.71
N ALA A 282 16.55 -4.51 -15.70
CA ALA A 282 15.14 -4.26 -15.90
C ALA A 282 14.90 -2.80 -16.33
N VAL A 283 14.24 -2.60 -17.46
CA VAL A 283 13.85 -1.28 -17.98
C VAL A 283 12.46 -0.87 -17.52
N GLY A 284 11.64 -1.84 -17.14
CA GLY A 284 10.21 -1.67 -16.85
C GLY A 284 9.38 -1.45 -18.11
N GLY A 285 8.07 -1.43 -17.94
CA GLY A 285 7.11 -1.24 -19.04
C GLY A 285 6.02 -0.24 -18.71
N ASN A 286 5.41 0.29 -19.77
CA ASN A 286 4.33 1.27 -19.65
C ASN A 286 2.98 0.60 -19.34
N ASN A 287 2.84 -0.68 -19.66
CA ASN A 287 1.64 -1.46 -19.44
C ASN A 287 1.94 -2.65 -18.53
N MET A 288 1.01 -2.98 -17.63
CA MET A 288 1.14 -4.17 -16.80
C MET A 288 -0.22 -4.78 -16.49
N TYR A 289 -0.23 -6.08 -16.27
CA TYR A 289 -1.24 -6.75 -15.46
C TYR A 289 -0.58 -7.78 -14.53
N SER A 290 -1.20 -8.01 -13.39
CA SER A 290 -0.86 -9.11 -12.50
C SER A 290 -2.11 -9.67 -11.84
N GLY A 291 -2.05 -10.93 -11.45
CA GLY A 291 -3.10 -11.59 -10.71
C GLY A 291 -2.57 -12.71 -9.86
N SER A 292 -3.33 -13.06 -8.84
CA SER A 292 -3.02 -14.14 -7.91
C SER A 292 -4.31 -14.82 -7.49
N ILE A 293 -4.30 -16.15 -7.49
CA ILE A 293 -5.33 -16.98 -6.88
C ILE A 293 -4.64 -17.76 -5.77
N GLU A 294 -5.16 -17.68 -4.56
CA GLU A 294 -4.52 -18.20 -3.37
C GLU A 294 -5.53 -18.90 -2.46
N LEU A 295 -5.18 -20.06 -1.93
CA LEU A 295 -5.93 -20.74 -0.88
C LEU A 295 -5.10 -20.69 0.39
N ILE A 296 -5.70 -20.17 1.46
CA ILE A 296 -5.06 -20.00 2.77
C ILE A 296 -5.86 -20.82 3.79
N SER A 297 -5.16 -21.58 4.64
CA SER A 297 -5.79 -22.33 5.71
C SER A 297 -4.87 -22.46 6.92
N SER A 298 -5.47 -22.67 8.11
CA SER A 298 -4.71 -23.06 9.29
C SER A 298 -4.10 -24.45 9.11
N LEU A 299 -2.97 -24.72 9.77
CA LEU A 299 -2.31 -26.04 9.75
C LEU A 299 -3.04 -27.08 10.60
N GLY A 300 -4.18 -26.75 11.21
CA GLY A 300 -4.86 -27.66 12.18
C GLY A 300 -4.11 -27.77 13.51
N LEU A 301 -3.11 -26.92 13.73
CA LEU A 301 -2.46 -26.74 15.02
C LEU A 301 -3.31 -25.77 15.88
N SER A 302 -2.95 -25.64 17.17
CA SER A 302 -3.62 -24.66 18.03
C SER A 302 -3.63 -23.28 17.37
N ASP A 303 -4.76 -22.59 17.38
CA ASP A 303 -4.92 -21.23 16.81
C ASP A 303 -3.95 -20.23 17.46
N ASP A 304 -3.54 -20.49 18.70
CA ASP A 304 -2.54 -19.69 19.42
C ASP A 304 -1.16 -19.65 18.76
N LEU A 305 -0.86 -20.63 17.90
CA LEU A 305 0.42 -20.66 17.18
C LEU A 305 0.45 -19.75 15.97
N GLY A 306 -0.70 -19.30 15.46
CA GLY A 306 -0.80 -18.38 14.34
C GLY A 306 -0.16 -18.87 13.04
N VAL A 307 -0.03 -20.18 12.83
CA VAL A 307 0.61 -20.76 11.64
C VAL A 307 -0.42 -21.18 10.63
N ARG A 308 -0.28 -20.66 9.41
CA ARG A 308 -1.14 -20.98 8.27
C ARG A 308 -0.28 -21.44 7.09
N TRP A 309 -0.85 -22.25 6.25
CA TRP A 309 -0.26 -22.61 4.96
C TRP A 309 -1.02 -21.91 3.83
N THR A 310 -0.35 -21.77 2.71
CA THR A 310 -0.96 -21.25 1.49
C THR A 310 -0.46 -22.00 0.27
N VAL A 311 -1.34 -22.18 -0.71
CA VAL A 311 -0.99 -22.57 -2.08
C VAL A 311 -1.51 -21.53 -3.03
N PHE A 312 -0.75 -21.22 -4.07
CA PHE A 312 -1.09 -20.13 -4.96
C PHE A 312 -0.65 -20.34 -6.40
N SER A 313 -1.30 -19.64 -7.29
CA SER A 313 -0.85 -19.40 -8.65
C SER A 313 -0.85 -17.90 -8.91
N ASP A 314 0.30 -17.38 -9.29
CA ASP A 314 0.48 -15.98 -9.66
C ASP A 314 0.74 -15.88 -11.15
N PHE A 315 0.25 -14.82 -11.78
CA PHE A 315 0.46 -14.57 -13.20
C PHE A 315 0.56 -13.08 -13.49
N GLY A 316 1.20 -12.73 -14.59
CA GLY A 316 1.30 -11.35 -15.02
C GLY A 316 2.21 -11.12 -16.21
N SER A 317 2.21 -9.89 -16.69
CA SER A 317 3.12 -9.39 -17.72
C SER A 317 3.34 -7.88 -17.54
N VAL A 318 4.50 -7.44 -17.98
CA VAL A 318 4.87 -6.02 -18.15
C VAL A 318 5.44 -5.87 -19.53
N TRP A 319 4.95 -4.89 -20.28
CA TRP A 319 5.38 -4.68 -21.67
C TRP A 319 5.22 -3.22 -22.10
N LYS A 320 5.61 -2.93 -23.33
CA LYS A 320 5.62 -1.61 -23.95
C LYS A 320 6.61 -0.67 -23.26
N THR A 321 7.58 -0.20 -24.01
CA THR A 321 8.52 0.81 -23.56
C THR A 321 8.70 1.86 -24.65
N ASP A 322 9.02 3.08 -24.26
CA ASP A 322 9.33 4.18 -25.19
C ASP A 322 10.75 4.07 -25.77
N TYR A 323 11.50 3.05 -25.36
CA TYR A 323 12.88 2.77 -25.80
C TYR A 323 12.97 1.35 -26.38
N PRO A 324 12.37 1.08 -27.56
CA PRO A 324 12.33 -0.27 -28.12
C PRO A 324 13.71 -0.74 -28.61
N ASP A 325 14.59 0.17 -29.02
CA ASP A 325 15.92 -0.15 -29.53
C ASP A 325 16.87 -0.49 -28.37
N GLY A 326 17.57 -1.62 -28.48
CA GLY A 326 18.45 -2.13 -27.43
C GLY A 326 17.72 -2.74 -26.23
N VAL A 327 16.41 -3.03 -26.35
CA VAL A 327 15.61 -3.63 -25.29
C VAL A 327 15.01 -4.96 -25.73
N ILE A 328 15.33 -6.01 -24.98
CA ILE A 328 14.71 -7.33 -25.15
C ILE A 328 13.31 -7.32 -24.53
N GLY A 329 12.33 -7.91 -25.22
CA GLY A 329 10.97 -8.07 -24.70
C GLY A 329 10.15 -6.80 -24.63
N ALA A 330 10.54 -5.73 -25.35
CA ALA A 330 9.86 -4.43 -25.32
C ALA A 330 8.34 -4.49 -25.51
N ASN A 331 7.87 -5.38 -26.38
CA ASN A 331 6.45 -5.57 -26.71
C ASN A 331 5.94 -6.98 -26.40
N ASP A 332 6.61 -7.73 -25.51
CA ASP A 332 6.22 -9.09 -25.15
C ASP A 332 5.21 -9.07 -23.98
N ASP A 333 3.93 -9.13 -24.33
CA ASP A 333 2.79 -9.18 -23.39
C ASP A 333 2.43 -10.61 -22.96
N LYS A 334 3.23 -11.64 -23.35
CA LYS A 334 2.98 -13.03 -22.98
C LYS A 334 2.83 -13.18 -21.48
N MET A 335 1.86 -13.97 -21.08
CA MET A 335 1.61 -14.29 -19.69
C MET A 335 2.75 -15.11 -19.09
N ARG A 336 3.37 -14.61 -18.03
CA ARG A 336 4.23 -15.36 -17.13
C ARG A 336 3.35 -15.92 -16.02
N GLN A 337 3.66 -17.11 -15.56
CA GLN A 337 2.90 -17.78 -14.51
C GLN A 337 3.83 -18.56 -13.60
N SER A 338 3.49 -18.54 -12.33
CA SER A 338 4.11 -19.37 -11.31
C SER A 338 3.07 -20.10 -10.48
N VAL A 339 3.51 -21.18 -9.86
CA VAL A 339 2.75 -21.89 -8.83
C VAL A 339 3.65 -22.09 -7.62
N GLY A 340 3.05 -22.10 -6.45
CA GLY A 340 3.84 -22.22 -5.24
C GLY A 340 3.01 -22.52 -4.01
N PHE A 341 3.73 -22.69 -2.92
CA PHE A 341 3.17 -22.86 -1.59
C PHE A 341 3.97 -22.02 -0.59
N GLY A 342 3.41 -21.80 0.57
CA GLY A 342 4.09 -21.04 1.63
C GLY A 342 3.53 -21.30 3.00
N PHE A 343 4.25 -20.75 3.99
CA PHE A 343 3.85 -20.72 5.39
C PHE A 343 3.82 -19.27 5.85
N LEU A 344 2.75 -18.94 6.53
CA LEU A 344 2.51 -17.65 7.14
C LEU A 344 2.47 -17.89 8.65
N TRP A 345 3.34 -17.24 9.39
CA TRP A 345 3.41 -17.41 10.83
C TRP A 345 3.34 -16.05 11.53
N ASP A 346 2.23 -15.80 12.19
CA ASP A 346 2.02 -14.58 12.96
C ASP A 346 2.63 -14.77 14.35
N THR A 347 3.80 -14.19 14.57
CA THR A 347 4.51 -14.27 15.86
C THR A 347 4.30 -13.02 16.70
N ALA A 348 4.55 -13.12 18.00
CA ALA A 348 4.46 -11.97 18.91
C ALA A 348 5.42 -10.81 18.55
N ILE A 349 6.49 -11.09 17.81
CA ILE A 349 7.49 -10.09 17.40
C ILE A 349 7.27 -9.60 15.97
N GLY A 350 6.38 -10.24 15.20
CA GLY A 350 6.04 -9.86 13.83
C GLY A 350 5.76 -11.05 12.91
N PRO A 351 5.30 -10.80 11.69
CA PRO A 351 4.97 -11.86 10.74
C PRO A 351 6.22 -12.48 10.10
N LEU A 352 6.24 -13.80 10.03
CA LEU A 352 7.23 -14.58 9.31
C LEU A 352 6.55 -15.22 8.10
N THR A 353 7.11 -15.02 6.91
CA THR A 353 6.51 -15.51 5.67
C THR A 353 7.55 -16.22 4.82
N PHE A 354 7.25 -17.45 4.44
CA PHE A 354 8.12 -18.29 3.63
C PHE A 354 7.34 -18.76 2.41
N TYR A 355 7.86 -18.45 1.20
CA TYR A 355 7.26 -18.90 -0.06
C TYR A 355 8.27 -19.67 -0.89
N TRP A 356 7.80 -20.77 -1.47
CA TRP A 356 8.49 -21.49 -2.53
C TRP A 356 7.62 -21.48 -3.76
N ALA A 357 8.16 -21.00 -4.87
CA ALA A 357 7.42 -20.87 -6.13
C ALA A 357 8.30 -21.23 -7.32
N ASP A 358 7.72 -21.93 -8.27
CA ASP A 358 8.33 -22.24 -9.54
C ASP A 358 7.62 -21.51 -10.68
N ALA A 359 8.40 -20.88 -11.55
CA ALA A 359 7.91 -20.27 -12.78
C ALA A 359 7.58 -21.37 -13.79
N ILE A 360 6.29 -21.59 -14.05
CA ILE A 360 5.80 -22.61 -15.01
C ILE A 360 5.64 -22.05 -16.42
N SER A 361 5.48 -20.72 -16.57
CA SER A 361 5.50 -20.02 -17.86
C SER A 361 6.42 -18.83 -17.75
N LYS A 362 7.46 -18.78 -18.56
CA LYS A 362 8.46 -17.70 -18.60
C LYS A 362 9.09 -17.59 -19.99
N THR A 363 9.77 -16.49 -20.24
CA THR A 363 10.63 -16.28 -21.43
C THR A 363 12.11 -16.47 -21.06
N SER A 364 12.98 -16.52 -22.08
CA SER A 364 14.40 -16.79 -21.87
C SER A 364 15.15 -15.67 -21.13
N TYR A 365 14.63 -14.44 -21.16
CA TYR A 365 15.20 -13.27 -20.51
C TYR A 365 14.59 -12.97 -19.13
N ASP A 366 13.55 -13.66 -18.72
CA ASP A 366 12.98 -13.48 -17.39
C ASP A 366 13.94 -14.01 -16.30
N LYS A 367 13.96 -13.30 -15.15
CA LYS A 367 14.74 -13.72 -13.99
C LYS A 367 13.84 -14.36 -12.95
N THR A 368 14.18 -15.60 -12.59
CA THR A 368 13.39 -16.42 -11.66
C THR A 368 14.10 -16.60 -10.34
N LYS A 369 13.32 -16.68 -9.26
CA LYS A 369 13.79 -16.92 -7.89
C LYS A 369 12.80 -17.80 -7.16
N ARG A 370 13.25 -19.00 -6.73
CA ARG A 370 12.37 -19.98 -6.09
C ARG A 370 12.05 -19.68 -4.63
N PHE A 371 12.97 -19.00 -3.91
CA PHE A 371 12.86 -18.70 -2.48
C PHE A 371 13.44 -17.32 -2.13
#